data_cd9615668685695e84191ed5c6fcacad
#
_entry.id   cd9615668685695e84191ed5c6fcacad
#
_cell.length_a   1.000
_cell.length_b   1.000
_cell.length_c   1.000
_cell.angle_alpha   90.00
_cell.angle_beta   90.00
_cell.angle_gamma   90.00
#
_symmetry.space_group_name_H-M   'P 1'
#
loop_
_entity.id
_entity.type
_entity.pdbx_description
1 polymer ?
#
loop_
_entity_poly.entity_id
_entity_poly.type
_entity_poly.pdbx_seq_one_letter_code
_entity_poly.pdbx_strand_id
1 'polypeptide(L)'
;MTLLSVENLSVTLKTVRGPARAVRNLSFDLQKGETLGIVGESGCGKSLTALAIMGLLPENGWADGRVSLAGENLLDYNEDQMCRVRGDRIGMVFQEPMTSLNPLHTVGKQIAEAMVLHRGMNKAEARAEVLRLLDMVGIPEPAKRVGSYPHQLSGGQRQRVMIAMALSCGPELLIADEPTTALDVTIQKQILDLIRNLIDDLGMAMILISHNLGVISQNVKDVIVMYGGTRVESGPTHDVFTNLSHPYSQGLFSAVPQIDDTKASRRRLTTIPGTVPELADLPAGCTFQERCTYVTDACRPSPPPVVEVAEGHNVACLQIEAARAAWAAR
;
A
#
# COMPACT_ATOMS: atom_id res chain seq x y z
N MET A 1 -21.39 2.08 1.38
CA MET A 1 -21.36 1.15 2.52
C MET A 1 -19.91 0.81 2.79
N THR A 2 -19.42 1.11 4.00
CA THR A 2 -18.01 0.90 4.36
C THR A 2 -17.64 -0.57 4.27
N LEU A 3 -16.64 -0.88 3.47
CA LEU A 3 -16.10 -2.25 3.32
C LEU A 3 -15.04 -2.52 4.38
N LEU A 4 -14.04 -1.65 4.47
CA LEU A 4 -12.97 -1.73 5.46
C LEU A 4 -12.98 -0.46 6.31
N SER A 5 -13.00 -0.61 7.63
CA SER A 5 -12.81 0.48 8.60
C SER A 5 -11.62 0.15 9.49
N VAL A 6 -10.67 1.05 9.54
CA VAL A 6 -9.49 0.97 10.40
C VAL A 6 -9.58 2.11 11.41
N GLU A 7 -9.63 1.76 12.70
CA GLU A 7 -9.82 2.72 13.79
C GLU A 7 -8.66 2.60 14.78
N ASN A 8 -7.90 3.69 14.92
CA ASN A 8 -6.79 3.82 15.88
C ASN A 8 -5.78 2.66 15.82
N LEU A 9 -5.57 2.09 14.62
CA LEU A 9 -4.63 0.98 14.43
C LEU A 9 -3.24 1.41 14.86
N SER A 10 -2.68 0.67 15.81
CA SER A 10 -1.29 0.78 16.22
C SER A 10 -0.61 -0.57 16.08
N VAL A 11 0.57 -0.60 15.47
CA VAL A 11 1.40 -1.80 15.35
C VAL A 11 2.67 -1.59 16.16
N THR A 12 2.95 -2.49 17.07
CA THR A 12 4.16 -2.48 17.92
C THR A 12 5.03 -3.69 17.60
N LEU A 13 6.33 -3.46 17.45
CA LEU A 13 7.33 -4.50 17.26
C LEU A 13 8.23 -4.57 18.50
N LYS A 14 8.47 -5.77 18.99
CA LYS A 14 9.48 -6.01 20.03
C LYS A 14 10.87 -5.98 19.38
N THR A 15 11.67 -4.99 19.73
CA THR A 15 13.05 -4.81 19.27
C THR A 15 14.04 -5.13 20.39
N VAL A 16 15.32 -5.20 20.07
CA VAL A 16 16.41 -5.37 21.08
C VAL A 16 16.46 -4.19 22.07
N ARG A 17 15.92 -3.02 21.70
CA ARG A 17 15.85 -1.80 22.52
C ARG A 17 14.51 -1.65 23.27
N GLY A 18 13.63 -2.65 23.18
CA GLY A 18 12.29 -2.64 23.76
C GLY A 18 11.19 -2.52 22.71
N PRO A 19 9.92 -2.40 23.13
CA PRO A 19 8.80 -2.25 22.21
C PRO A 19 8.85 -0.89 21.48
N ALA A 20 8.71 -0.92 20.16
CA ALA A 20 8.69 0.26 19.32
C ALA A 20 7.40 0.29 18.45
N ARG A 21 6.68 1.39 18.49
CA ARG A 21 5.46 1.57 17.68
C ARG A 21 5.81 1.94 16.24
N ALA A 22 5.58 1.00 15.33
CA ALA A 22 5.82 1.14 13.89
C ALA A 22 4.64 1.76 13.13
N VAL A 23 3.41 1.61 13.66
CA VAL A 23 2.21 2.34 13.21
C VAL A 23 1.54 2.92 14.45
N ARG A 24 1.04 4.16 14.36
CA ARG A 24 0.55 4.93 15.51
C ARG A 24 -0.81 5.53 15.20
N ASN A 25 -1.87 5.01 15.82
CA ASN A 25 -3.25 5.53 15.77
C ASN A 25 -3.73 5.85 14.34
N LEU A 26 -3.43 4.96 13.39
CA LEU A 26 -3.87 5.11 12.01
C LEU A 26 -5.37 4.81 11.90
N SER A 27 -6.13 5.74 11.31
CA SER A 27 -7.56 5.57 11.07
C SER A 27 -7.92 5.99 9.66
N PHE A 28 -8.72 5.16 8.98
CA PHE A 28 -9.29 5.45 7.66
C PHE A 28 -10.44 4.49 7.36
N ASP A 29 -11.29 4.89 6.45
CA ASP A 29 -12.37 4.08 5.91
C ASP A 29 -12.16 3.86 4.41
N LEU A 30 -12.63 2.73 3.89
CA LEU A 30 -12.63 2.41 2.47
C LEU A 30 -14.00 1.82 2.10
N GLN A 31 -14.67 2.46 1.14
CA GLN A 31 -15.94 1.98 0.63
C GLN A 31 -15.72 0.87 -0.41
N LYS A 32 -16.77 0.09 -0.69
CA LYS A 32 -16.73 -0.88 -1.77
C LYS A 32 -16.47 -0.18 -3.11
N GLY A 33 -15.53 -0.69 -3.90
CA GLY A 33 -15.15 -0.13 -5.20
C GLY A 33 -14.27 1.13 -5.10
N GLU A 34 -13.88 1.57 -3.91
CA GLU A 34 -12.94 2.69 -3.75
C GLU A 34 -11.49 2.24 -3.75
N THR A 35 -10.62 3.19 -4.08
CA THR A 35 -9.18 2.96 -4.13
C THR A 35 -8.45 3.94 -3.22
N LEU A 36 -7.59 3.41 -2.34
CA LEU A 36 -6.79 4.16 -1.38
C LEU A 36 -5.31 3.92 -1.62
N GLY A 37 -4.53 4.98 -1.74
CA GLY A 37 -3.08 4.93 -1.77
C GLY A 37 -2.47 5.14 -0.39
N ILE A 38 -1.47 4.35 -0.03
CA ILE A 38 -0.65 4.60 1.16
C ILE A 38 0.78 4.86 0.69
N VAL A 39 1.30 6.06 0.95
CA VAL A 39 2.60 6.49 0.45
C VAL A 39 3.50 7.02 1.56
N GLY A 40 4.81 6.92 1.38
CA GLY A 40 5.84 7.41 2.30
C GLY A 40 7.17 6.71 2.11
N GLU A 41 8.22 7.19 2.77
CA GLU A 41 9.56 6.57 2.73
C GLU A 41 9.56 5.14 3.29
N SER A 42 10.60 4.37 2.97
CA SER A 42 10.80 3.03 3.53
C SER A 42 10.82 3.07 5.07
N GLY A 43 10.23 2.09 5.73
CA GLY A 43 10.17 2.00 7.19
C GLY A 43 9.08 2.85 7.86
N CYS A 44 8.25 3.61 7.13
CA CYS A 44 7.19 4.43 7.73
C CYS A 44 5.91 3.67 8.15
N GLY A 45 5.88 2.32 8.04
CA GLY A 45 4.77 1.49 8.53
C GLY A 45 3.75 1.02 7.47
N LYS A 46 3.91 1.35 6.19
CA LYS A 46 2.96 1.00 5.11
C LYS A 46 2.66 -0.50 5.02
N SER A 47 3.70 -1.31 4.80
CA SER A 47 3.57 -2.77 4.69
C SER A 47 3.10 -3.40 6.00
N LEU A 48 3.52 -2.86 7.16
CA LEU A 48 3.03 -3.32 8.46
C LEU A 48 1.53 -3.05 8.66
N THR A 49 1.01 -1.96 8.09
CA THR A 49 -0.44 -1.70 8.07
C THR A 49 -1.16 -2.77 7.27
N ALA A 50 -0.67 -3.12 6.07
CA ALA A 50 -1.24 -4.21 5.26
C ALA A 50 -1.17 -5.56 5.99
N LEU A 51 -0.02 -5.89 6.57
CA LEU A 51 0.16 -7.13 7.32
C LEU A 51 -0.73 -7.19 8.57
N ALA A 52 -0.97 -6.07 9.25
CA ALA A 52 -1.90 -6.01 10.37
C ALA A 52 -3.35 -6.30 9.94
N ILE A 53 -3.80 -5.73 8.81
CA ILE A 53 -5.13 -6.01 8.23
C ILE A 53 -5.25 -7.50 7.87
N MET A 54 -4.18 -8.09 7.34
CA MET A 54 -4.14 -9.51 6.97
C MET A 54 -3.92 -10.47 8.15
N GLY A 55 -3.65 -9.97 9.37
CA GLY A 55 -3.26 -10.81 10.51
C GLY A 55 -1.95 -11.58 10.26
N LEU A 56 -1.00 -10.98 9.53
CA LEU A 56 0.28 -11.57 9.12
C LEU A 56 1.47 -10.80 9.71
N LEU A 57 1.28 -10.15 10.86
CA LEU A 57 2.40 -9.52 11.55
C LEU A 57 3.46 -10.56 11.94
N PRO A 58 4.76 -10.19 11.98
CA PRO A 58 5.81 -11.08 12.44
C PRO A 58 5.59 -11.48 13.92
N GLU A 59 6.17 -12.58 14.37
CA GLU A 59 5.98 -13.13 15.72
C GLU A 59 6.33 -12.14 16.85
N ASN A 60 7.22 -11.20 16.59
CA ASN A 60 7.59 -10.13 17.53
C ASN A 60 6.69 -8.88 17.42
N GLY A 61 5.61 -8.94 16.64
CA GLY A 61 4.68 -7.83 16.39
C GLY A 61 3.28 -8.09 16.89
N TRP A 62 2.58 -7.06 17.33
CA TRP A 62 1.15 -7.11 17.64
C TRP A 62 0.46 -5.82 17.22
N ALA A 63 -0.84 -5.90 17.02
CA ALA A 63 -1.69 -4.78 16.66
C ALA A 63 -2.70 -4.49 17.76
N ASP A 64 -2.98 -3.20 17.99
CA ASP A 64 -4.03 -2.67 18.84
C ASP A 64 -4.93 -1.75 18.01
N GLY A 65 -6.16 -1.55 18.46
CA GLY A 65 -7.19 -0.76 17.76
C GLY A 65 -8.27 -1.65 17.19
N ARG A 66 -8.84 -1.26 16.04
CA ARG A 66 -9.89 -2.02 15.36
C ARG A 66 -9.66 -2.05 13.85
N VAL A 67 -9.82 -3.22 13.24
CA VAL A 67 -9.80 -3.42 11.79
C VAL A 67 -11.07 -4.17 11.40
N SER A 68 -12.04 -3.49 10.85
CA SER A 68 -13.36 -4.04 10.58
C SER A 68 -13.55 -4.25 9.08
N LEU A 69 -13.80 -5.49 8.65
CA LEU A 69 -14.18 -5.84 7.27
C LEU A 69 -15.68 -6.15 7.24
N ALA A 70 -16.45 -5.31 6.54
CA ALA A 70 -17.91 -5.42 6.48
C ALA A 70 -18.58 -5.53 7.88
N GLY A 71 -18.02 -4.80 8.88
CA GLY A 71 -18.52 -4.75 10.26
C GLY A 71 -17.88 -5.75 11.24
N GLU A 72 -17.14 -6.75 10.76
CA GLU A 72 -16.49 -7.78 11.58
C GLU A 72 -15.05 -7.39 11.92
N ASN A 73 -14.66 -7.37 13.21
CA ASN A 73 -13.33 -6.98 13.64
C ASN A 73 -12.32 -8.11 13.41
N LEU A 74 -11.42 -7.94 12.45
CA LEU A 74 -10.41 -8.94 12.08
C LEU A 74 -9.34 -9.15 13.17
N LEU A 75 -9.09 -8.16 14.04
CA LEU A 75 -8.11 -8.31 15.13
C LEU A 75 -8.58 -9.29 16.22
N ASP A 76 -9.89 -9.59 16.29
CA ASP A 76 -10.46 -10.57 17.22
C ASP A 76 -10.45 -11.99 16.66
N TYR A 77 -10.07 -12.16 15.39
CA TYR A 77 -10.10 -13.44 14.71
C TYR A 77 -8.90 -14.32 15.11
N ASN A 78 -9.19 -15.61 15.33
CA ASN A 78 -8.14 -16.63 15.41
C ASN A 78 -7.64 -17.02 14.00
N GLU A 79 -6.58 -17.83 13.92
CA GLU A 79 -5.97 -18.23 12.65
C GLU A 79 -6.94 -18.94 11.71
N ASP A 80 -7.80 -19.83 12.20
CA ASP A 80 -8.78 -20.54 11.38
C ASP A 80 -9.80 -19.58 10.75
N GLN A 81 -10.20 -18.54 11.47
CA GLN A 81 -11.08 -17.48 10.97
C GLN A 81 -10.36 -16.60 9.94
N MET A 82 -9.10 -16.21 10.22
CA MET A 82 -8.30 -15.44 9.28
C MET A 82 -7.99 -16.22 8.00
N CYS A 83 -7.76 -17.53 8.07
CA CYS A 83 -7.62 -18.39 6.90
C CYS A 83 -8.84 -18.34 5.96
N ARG A 84 -10.05 -18.14 6.49
CA ARG A 84 -11.27 -17.98 5.67
C ARG A 84 -11.39 -16.61 5.01
N VAL A 85 -10.68 -15.61 5.52
CA VAL A 85 -10.67 -14.24 4.98
C VAL A 85 -9.60 -14.09 3.91
N ARG A 86 -8.41 -14.62 4.19
CA ARG A 86 -7.25 -14.54 3.30
C ARG A 86 -7.49 -15.32 2.02
N GLY A 87 -7.33 -14.68 0.88
CA GLY A 87 -7.52 -15.26 -0.44
C GLY A 87 -8.99 -15.35 -0.91
N ASP A 88 -9.95 -15.37 0.00
CA ASP A 88 -11.38 -15.38 -0.32
C ASP A 88 -11.99 -13.98 -0.32
N ARG A 89 -11.85 -13.23 0.79
CA ARG A 89 -12.41 -11.89 0.94
C ARG A 89 -11.37 -10.79 0.73
N ILE A 90 -10.11 -11.04 1.13
CA ILE A 90 -8.99 -10.11 0.93
C ILE A 90 -7.91 -10.85 0.14
N GLY A 91 -7.61 -10.34 -1.07
CA GLY A 91 -6.44 -10.74 -1.86
C GLY A 91 -5.25 -9.84 -1.54
N MET A 92 -4.03 -10.38 -1.58
CA MET A 92 -2.82 -9.60 -1.41
C MET A 92 -1.79 -9.91 -2.49
N VAL A 93 -1.23 -8.84 -3.08
CA VAL A 93 -0.05 -8.88 -3.94
C VAL A 93 1.12 -8.37 -3.12
N PHE A 94 2.09 -9.25 -2.87
CA PHE A 94 3.28 -8.93 -2.06
C PHE A 94 4.36 -8.23 -2.87
N GLN A 95 5.27 -7.54 -2.18
CA GLN A 95 6.32 -6.70 -2.77
C GLN A 95 7.27 -7.46 -3.68
N GLU A 96 7.61 -8.73 -3.37
CA GLU A 96 8.61 -9.50 -4.12
C GLU A 96 8.03 -10.76 -4.78
N PRO A 97 7.87 -10.78 -6.11
CA PRO A 97 7.37 -11.96 -6.81
C PRO A 97 8.33 -13.16 -6.79
N MET A 98 9.61 -12.92 -6.52
CA MET A 98 10.63 -13.96 -6.49
C MET A 98 10.51 -14.87 -5.27
N THR A 99 10.11 -14.31 -4.14
CA THR A 99 9.99 -15.02 -2.85
C THR A 99 8.55 -15.45 -2.55
N SER A 100 7.56 -14.83 -3.20
CA SER A 100 6.14 -15.09 -2.94
C SER A 100 5.60 -16.32 -3.66
N LEU A 101 6.23 -16.75 -4.77
CA LEU A 101 5.85 -17.96 -5.49
C LEU A 101 6.68 -19.17 -5.03
N ASN A 102 6.00 -20.28 -4.71
CA ASN A 102 6.68 -21.53 -4.35
C ASN A 102 7.39 -22.11 -5.57
N PRO A 103 8.74 -22.20 -5.58
CA PRO A 103 9.49 -22.65 -6.74
C PRO A 103 9.27 -24.13 -7.09
N LEU A 104 8.74 -24.93 -6.17
CA LEU A 104 8.49 -26.37 -6.33
C LEU A 104 7.09 -26.68 -6.88
N HIS A 105 6.20 -25.69 -6.98
CA HIS A 105 4.86 -25.87 -7.52
C HIS A 105 4.71 -25.14 -8.86
N THR A 106 3.94 -25.74 -9.77
CA THR A 106 3.58 -25.08 -11.03
C THR A 106 2.66 -23.88 -10.75
N VAL A 107 2.69 -22.88 -11.64
CA VAL A 107 1.83 -21.69 -11.47
C VAL A 107 0.34 -22.04 -11.44
N GLY A 108 -0.07 -23.00 -12.27
CA GLY A 108 -1.46 -23.45 -12.28
C GLY A 108 -1.89 -24.07 -10.95
N LYS A 109 -1.01 -24.84 -10.28
CA LYS A 109 -1.31 -25.42 -8.97
C LYS A 109 -1.46 -24.33 -7.92
N GLN A 110 -0.59 -23.32 -7.92
CA GLN A 110 -0.61 -22.21 -6.95
C GLN A 110 -1.86 -21.34 -7.10
N ILE A 111 -2.25 -21.00 -8.34
CA ILE A 111 -3.50 -20.25 -8.60
C ILE A 111 -4.73 -21.05 -8.19
N ALA A 112 -4.74 -22.36 -8.46
CA ALA A 112 -5.86 -23.24 -8.15
C ALA A 112 -6.09 -23.47 -6.65
N GLU A 113 -5.03 -23.32 -5.82
CA GLU A 113 -5.04 -23.70 -4.42
C GLU A 113 -6.14 -22.99 -3.63
N ALA A 114 -6.24 -21.68 -3.73
CA ALA A 114 -7.26 -20.90 -3.03
C ALA A 114 -8.68 -21.29 -3.48
N MET A 115 -8.90 -21.50 -4.77
CA MET A 115 -10.22 -21.91 -5.29
C MET A 115 -10.65 -23.30 -4.82
N VAL A 116 -9.70 -24.23 -4.71
CA VAL A 116 -9.97 -25.57 -4.16
C VAL A 116 -10.30 -25.47 -2.66
N LEU A 117 -9.53 -24.68 -1.90
CA LEU A 117 -9.71 -24.55 -0.45
C LEU A 117 -10.98 -23.78 -0.09
N HIS A 118 -11.25 -22.64 -0.71
CA HIS A 118 -12.33 -21.74 -0.32
C HIS A 118 -13.64 -21.97 -1.08
N ARG A 119 -13.56 -22.42 -2.35
CA ARG A 119 -14.73 -22.62 -3.21
C ARG A 119 -15.10 -24.10 -3.40
N GLY A 120 -14.25 -25.02 -2.91
CA GLY A 120 -14.48 -26.45 -3.07
C GLY A 120 -14.45 -26.93 -4.54
N MET A 121 -13.81 -26.19 -5.43
CA MET A 121 -13.75 -26.52 -6.85
C MET A 121 -13.03 -27.84 -7.07
N ASN A 122 -13.56 -28.67 -7.95
CA ASN A 122 -12.86 -29.86 -8.41
C ASN A 122 -11.72 -29.50 -9.36
N LYS A 123 -10.83 -30.47 -9.66
CA LYS A 123 -9.64 -30.25 -10.48
C LYS A 123 -9.93 -29.71 -11.89
N ALA A 124 -11.06 -30.13 -12.50
CA ALA A 124 -11.41 -29.69 -13.85
C ALA A 124 -11.92 -28.25 -13.86
N GLU A 125 -12.79 -27.91 -12.90
CA GLU A 125 -13.31 -26.56 -12.69
C GLU A 125 -12.16 -25.59 -12.37
N ALA A 126 -11.32 -25.92 -11.38
CA ALA A 126 -10.18 -25.09 -11.00
C ALA A 126 -9.20 -24.88 -12.18
N ARG A 127 -8.95 -25.93 -12.99
CA ARG A 127 -8.10 -25.80 -14.18
C ARG A 127 -8.69 -24.84 -15.23
N ALA A 128 -10.00 -24.92 -15.49
CA ALA A 128 -10.66 -24.01 -16.43
C ALA A 128 -10.56 -22.56 -15.97
N GLU A 129 -10.79 -22.32 -14.66
CA GLU A 129 -10.72 -21.00 -14.08
C GLU A 129 -9.27 -20.47 -14.05
N VAL A 130 -8.27 -21.29 -13.76
CA VAL A 130 -6.85 -20.92 -13.86
C VAL A 130 -6.50 -20.43 -15.27
N LEU A 131 -6.98 -21.11 -16.33
CA LEU A 131 -6.73 -20.68 -17.69
C LEU A 131 -7.37 -19.33 -17.99
N ARG A 132 -8.60 -19.10 -17.52
CA ARG A 132 -9.30 -17.82 -17.62
C ARG A 132 -8.55 -16.71 -16.89
N LEU A 133 -8.08 -16.96 -15.66
CA LEU A 133 -7.31 -16.00 -14.87
C LEU A 133 -5.96 -15.65 -15.53
N LEU A 134 -5.24 -16.64 -16.03
CA LEU A 134 -3.97 -16.41 -16.73
C LEU A 134 -4.17 -15.58 -18.02
N ASP A 135 -5.25 -15.81 -18.75
CA ASP A 135 -5.63 -15.01 -19.92
C ASP A 135 -5.98 -13.57 -19.51
N MET A 136 -6.80 -13.43 -18.47
CA MET A 136 -7.24 -12.13 -17.90
C MET A 136 -6.07 -11.25 -17.46
N VAL A 137 -5.02 -11.84 -16.86
CA VAL A 137 -3.81 -11.09 -16.50
C VAL A 137 -2.81 -10.97 -17.67
N GLY A 138 -3.16 -11.42 -18.87
CA GLY A 138 -2.35 -11.27 -20.08
C GLY A 138 -1.10 -12.16 -20.11
N ILE A 139 -1.16 -13.37 -19.57
CA ILE A 139 -0.12 -14.40 -19.77
C ILE A 139 -0.30 -15.00 -21.16
N PRO A 140 0.71 -14.92 -22.05
CA PRO A 140 0.61 -15.51 -23.39
C PRO A 140 0.56 -17.04 -23.33
N GLU A 141 -0.27 -17.64 -24.17
CA GLU A 141 -0.45 -19.11 -24.28
C GLU A 141 -0.74 -19.78 -22.90
N PRO A 142 -1.85 -19.42 -22.20
CA PRO A 142 -2.14 -19.91 -20.85
C PRO A 142 -2.08 -21.43 -20.72
N ALA A 143 -2.57 -22.15 -21.74
CA ALA A 143 -2.61 -23.62 -21.77
C ALA A 143 -1.20 -24.27 -21.71
N LYS A 144 -0.18 -23.58 -22.24
CA LYS A 144 1.22 -24.05 -22.14
C LYS A 144 1.84 -23.60 -20.81
N ARG A 145 1.49 -22.39 -20.33
CA ARG A 145 2.09 -21.78 -19.14
C ARG A 145 1.56 -22.31 -17.82
N VAL A 146 0.35 -22.86 -17.79
CA VAL A 146 -0.25 -23.43 -16.57
C VAL A 146 0.63 -24.51 -15.91
N GLY A 147 1.40 -25.26 -16.69
CA GLY A 147 2.35 -26.27 -16.22
C GLY A 147 3.76 -25.75 -15.92
N SER A 148 4.03 -24.47 -16.17
CA SER A 148 5.35 -23.88 -15.93
C SER A 148 5.62 -23.66 -14.45
N TYR A 149 6.89 -23.70 -14.07
CA TYR A 149 7.36 -23.32 -12.75
C TYR A 149 7.75 -21.83 -12.71
N PRO A 150 7.74 -21.18 -11.53
CA PRO A 150 8.08 -19.76 -11.41
C PRO A 150 9.40 -19.36 -12.08
N HIS A 151 10.44 -20.17 -11.96
CA HIS A 151 11.76 -19.88 -12.54
C HIS A 151 11.77 -19.88 -14.09
N GLN A 152 10.75 -20.43 -14.74
CA GLN A 152 10.58 -20.45 -16.21
C GLN A 152 9.86 -19.21 -16.75
N LEU A 153 9.47 -18.28 -15.88
CA LEU A 153 8.74 -17.06 -16.19
C LEU A 153 9.63 -15.82 -16.00
N SER A 154 9.40 -14.79 -16.82
CA SER A 154 10.00 -13.46 -16.59
C SER A 154 9.46 -12.80 -15.31
N GLY A 155 10.14 -11.75 -14.81
CA GLY A 155 9.68 -11.00 -13.63
C GLY A 155 8.26 -10.46 -13.78
N GLY A 156 7.95 -9.84 -14.92
CA GLY A 156 6.60 -9.34 -15.21
C GLY A 156 5.55 -10.46 -15.33
N GLN A 157 5.92 -11.64 -15.84
CA GLN A 157 5.01 -12.79 -15.89
C GLN A 157 4.76 -13.35 -14.48
N ARG A 158 5.77 -13.44 -13.62
CA ARG A 158 5.58 -13.85 -12.22
C ARG A 158 4.66 -12.87 -11.48
N GLN A 159 4.82 -11.57 -11.71
CA GLN A 159 3.94 -10.56 -11.13
C GLN A 159 2.49 -10.76 -11.57
N ARG A 160 2.25 -11.00 -12.87
CA ARG A 160 0.90 -11.31 -13.40
C ARG A 160 0.31 -12.59 -12.78
N VAL A 161 1.12 -13.60 -12.54
CA VAL A 161 0.71 -14.83 -11.85
C VAL A 161 0.32 -14.53 -10.39
N MET A 162 1.07 -13.71 -9.66
CA MET A 162 0.68 -13.29 -8.30
C MET A 162 -0.63 -12.51 -8.28
N ILE A 163 -0.85 -11.63 -9.26
CA ILE A 163 -2.14 -10.93 -9.40
C ILE A 163 -3.26 -11.95 -9.64
N ALA A 164 -3.06 -12.91 -10.54
CA ALA A 164 -4.04 -13.98 -10.80
C ALA A 164 -4.35 -14.80 -9.53
N MET A 165 -3.33 -15.11 -8.71
CA MET A 165 -3.51 -15.78 -7.41
C MET A 165 -4.33 -14.93 -6.45
N ALA A 166 -3.99 -13.65 -6.29
CA ALA A 166 -4.70 -12.74 -5.41
C ALA A 166 -6.18 -12.56 -5.78
N LEU A 167 -6.51 -12.70 -7.07
CA LEU A 167 -7.87 -12.53 -7.62
C LEU A 167 -8.65 -13.84 -7.75
N SER A 168 -8.04 -14.99 -7.47
CA SER A 168 -8.58 -16.31 -7.83
C SER A 168 -9.95 -16.62 -7.21
N CYS A 169 -10.25 -16.10 -6.03
CA CYS A 169 -11.55 -16.25 -5.39
C CYS A 169 -12.47 -15.03 -5.55
N GLY A 170 -12.10 -14.01 -6.34
CA GLY A 170 -12.90 -12.80 -6.51
C GLY A 170 -13.05 -12.01 -5.20
N PRO A 171 -11.97 -11.55 -4.57
CA PRO A 171 -12.01 -10.90 -3.27
C PRO A 171 -12.77 -9.57 -3.33
N GLU A 172 -13.26 -9.11 -2.17
CA GLU A 172 -13.90 -7.79 -2.00
C GLU A 172 -12.87 -6.66 -1.95
N LEU A 173 -11.66 -6.97 -1.43
CA LEU A 173 -10.54 -6.04 -1.24
C LEU A 173 -9.25 -6.63 -1.81
N LEU A 174 -8.54 -5.85 -2.61
CA LEU A 174 -7.16 -6.14 -3.02
C LEU A 174 -6.19 -5.23 -2.28
N ILE A 175 -5.20 -5.80 -1.60
CA ILE A 175 -4.06 -5.07 -1.06
C ILE A 175 -2.85 -5.30 -1.97
N ALA A 176 -2.34 -4.26 -2.61
CA ALA A 176 -1.17 -4.32 -3.47
C ALA A 176 0.00 -3.60 -2.80
N ASP A 177 0.91 -4.35 -2.19
CA ASP A 177 2.08 -3.82 -1.49
C ASP A 177 3.27 -3.73 -2.45
N GLU A 178 3.57 -2.53 -2.91
CA GLU A 178 4.62 -2.21 -3.88
C GLU A 178 4.64 -3.17 -5.10
N PRO A 179 3.52 -3.34 -5.81
CA PRO A 179 3.33 -4.40 -6.80
C PRO A 179 4.23 -4.29 -8.03
N THR A 180 5.04 -3.25 -8.14
CA THR A 180 5.91 -3.00 -9.29
C THR A 180 7.38 -2.83 -8.93
N THR A 181 7.76 -3.06 -7.68
CA THR A 181 9.16 -3.02 -7.24
C THR A 181 10.00 -4.05 -8.02
N ALA A 182 11.22 -3.66 -8.39
CA ALA A 182 12.17 -4.45 -9.18
C ALA A 182 11.74 -4.76 -10.64
N LEU A 183 10.74 -4.05 -11.19
CA LEU A 183 10.37 -4.13 -12.60
C LEU A 183 10.85 -2.87 -13.36
N ASP A 184 11.09 -3.02 -14.65
CA ASP A 184 11.38 -1.87 -15.51
C ASP A 184 10.14 -0.96 -15.68
N VAL A 185 10.37 0.32 -16.01
CA VAL A 185 9.32 1.35 -16.07
C VAL A 185 8.16 0.99 -17.01
N THR A 186 8.47 0.33 -18.13
CA THR A 186 7.45 -0.08 -19.11
C THR A 186 6.55 -1.17 -18.54
N ILE A 187 7.13 -2.18 -17.92
CA ILE A 187 6.39 -3.27 -17.27
C ILE A 187 5.63 -2.75 -16.04
N GLN A 188 6.21 -1.84 -15.26
CA GLN A 188 5.52 -1.18 -14.14
C GLN A 188 4.20 -0.57 -14.59
N LYS A 189 4.22 0.24 -15.65
CA LYS A 189 3.00 0.85 -16.20
C LYS A 189 1.98 -0.21 -16.62
N GLN A 190 2.40 -1.23 -17.34
CA GLN A 190 1.50 -2.31 -17.78
C GLN A 190 0.86 -3.07 -16.62
N ILE A 191 1.59 -3.31 -15.52
CA ILE A 191 1.06 -3.97 -14.33
C ILE A 191 0.04 -3.08 -13.60
N LEU A 192 0.33 -1.78 -13.47
CA LEU A 192 -0.59 -0.84 -12.82
C LEU A 192 -1.87 -0.63 -13.63
N ASP A 193 -1.75 -0.49 -14.95
CA ASP A 193 -2.90 -0.40 -15.86
C ASP A 193 -3.75 -1.69 -15.79
N LEU A 194 -3.10 -2.85 -15.73
CA LEU A 194 -3.78 -4.14 -15.54
C LEU A 194 -4.56 -4.17 -14.23
N ILE A 195 -3.91 -3.84 -13.09
CA ILE A 195 -4.57 -3.84 -11.77
C ILE A 195 -5.76 -2.88 -11.78
N ARG A 196 -5.60 -1.66 -12.30
CA ARG A 196 -6.69 -0.68 -12.36
C ARG A 196 -7.88 -1.20 -13.15
N ASN A 197 -7.65 -1.72 -14.36
CA ASN A 197 -8.74 -2.26 -15.19
C ASN A 197 -9.46 -3.42 -14.48
N LEU A 198 -8.73 -4.30 -13.80
CA LEU A 198 -9.31 -5.41 -13.05
C LEU A 198 -10.14 -4.92 -11.84
N ILE A 199 -9.68 -3.88 -11.13
CA ILE A 199 -10.42 -3.26 -10.02
C ILE A 199 -11.73 -2.66 -10.53
N ASP A 200 -11.67 -1.91 -11.65
CA ASP A 200 -12.85 -1.27 -12.25
C ASP A 200 -13.84 -2.33 -12.77
N ASP A 201 -13.37 -3.34 -13.50
CA ASP A 201 -14.20 -4.39 -14.08
C ASP A 201 -14.89 -5.27 -13.03
N LEU A 202 -14.21 -5.56 -11.91
CA LEU A 202 -14.70 -6.43 -10.85
C LEU A 202 -15.40 -5.68 -9.71
N GLY A 203 -15.35 -4.34 -9.71
CA GLY A 203 -15.95 -3.50 -8.67
C GLY A 203 -15.37 -3.73 -7.27
N MET A 204 -14.09 -4.10 -7.20
CA MET A 204 -13.37 -4.34 -5.95
C MET A 204 -12.87 -3.05 -5.32
N ALA A 205 -12.66 -3.06 -3.99
CA ALA A 205 -11.88 -2.03 -3.34
C ALA A 205 -10.38 -2.34 -3.44
N MET A 206 -9.53 -1.30 -3.40
CA MET A 206 -8.07 -1.49 -3.44
C MET A 206 -7.35 -0.61 -2.44
N ILE A 207 -6.35 -1.20 -1.76
CA ILE A 207 -5.28 -0.45 -1.08
C ILE A 207 -4.00 -0.63 -1.91
N LEU A 208 -3.47 0.47 -2.46
CA LEU A 208 -2.21 0.48 -3.20
C LEU A 208 -1.13 1.11 -2.33
N ILE A 209 -0.12 0.34 -1.97
CA ILE A 209 1.05 0.83 -1.24
C ILE A 209 2.18 1.07 -2.23
N SER A 210 2.78 2.27 -2.17
CA SER A 210 3.93 2.61 -2.99
C SER A 210 4.78 3.68 -2.32
N HIS A 211 6.08 3.71 -2.62
CA HIS A 211 6.95 4.83 -2.31
C HIS A 211 6.96 5.89 -3.43
N ASN A 212 6.34 5.60 -4.58
CA ASN A 212 6.30 6.47 -5.75
C ASN A 212 4.98 7.25 -5.82
N LEU A 213 5.05 8.56 -5.58
CA LEU A 213 3.90 9.46 -5.64
C LEU A 213 3.24 9.51 -7.02
N GLY A 214 4.01 9.41 -8.09
CA GLY A 214 3.49 9.39 -9.46
C GLY A 214 2.63 8.16 -9.74
N VAL A 215 2.97 7.02 -9.14
CA VAL A 215 2.15 5.81 -9.18
C VAL A 215 0.83 6.03 -8.44
N ILE A 216 0.89 6.57 -7.23
CA ILE A 216 -0.30 6.83 -6.42
C ILE A 216 -1.24 7.83 -7.11
N SER A 217 -0.71 8.97 -7.59
CA SER A 217 -1.51 10.03 -8.18
C SER A 217 -2.35 9.61 -9.40
N GLN A 218 -1.92 8.57 -10.11
CA GLN A 218 -2.58 8.09 -11.34
C GLN A 218 -3.51 6.89 -11.12
N ASN A 219 -3.42 6.22 -9.95
CA ASN A 219 -4.06 4.92 -9.78
C ASN A 219 -5.06 4.84 -8.62
N VAL A 220 -5.17 5.87 -7.77
CA VAL A 220 -6.07 5.85 -6.62
C VAL A 220 -6.85 7.15 -6.47
N LYS A 221 -8.05 7.03 -5.87
CA LYS A 221 -8.96 8.15 -5.61
C LYS A 221 -8.55 8.95 -4.39
N ASP A 222 -8.18 8.26 -3.32
CA ASP A 222 -7.78 8.86 -2.05
C ASP A 222 -6.37 8.44 -1.66
N VAL A 223 -5.67 9.29 -0.90
CA VAL A 223 -4.29 9.04 -0.47
C VAL A 223 -4.07 9.31 1.00
N ILE A 224 -3.23 8.48 1.62
CA ILE A 224 -2.66 8.70 2.96
C ILE A 224 -1.15 8.81 2.80
N VAL A 225 -0.57 9.92 3.25
CA VAL A 225 0.87 10.11 3.35
C VAL A 225 1.31 9.74 4.75
N MET A 226 2.22 8.79 4.88
CA MET A 226 2.74 8.30 6.16
C MET A 226 4.19 8.69 6.38
N TYR A 227 4.51 9.13 7.59
CA TYR A 227 5.88 9.35 8.06
C TYR A 227 6.03 8.91 9.52
N GLY A 228 7.08 8.16 9.84
CA GLY A 228 7.36 7.71 11.22
C GLY A 228 6.19 7.00 11.90
N GLY A 229 5.46 6.18 11.16
CA GLY A 229 4.31 5.43 11.64
C GLY A 229 3.01 6.23 11.78
N THR A 230 2.99 7.51 11.43
CA THR A 230 1.81 8.37 11.54
C THR A 230 1.31 8.85 10.19
N ARG A 231 0.00 9.09 10.09
CA ARG A 231 -0.59 9.82 8.96
C ARG A 231 -0.26 11.30 9.14
N VAL A 232 0.44 11.88 8.17
CA VAL A 232 0.80 13.30 8.16
C VAL A 232 -0.10 14.14 7.27
N GLU A 233 -0.61 13.56 6.19
CA GLU A 233 -1.55 14.21 5.27
C GLU A 233 -2.44 13.15 4.62
N SER A 234 -3.71 13.46 4.33
CA SER A 234 -4.62 12.53 3.63
C SER A 234 -5.79 13.27 3.00
N GLY A 235 -6.38 12.69 1.97
CA GLY A 235 -7.58 13.19 1.32
C GLY A 235 -7.70 12.74 -0.13
N PRO A 236 -8.62 13.35 -0.90
CA PRO A 236 -8.74 13.12 -2.32
C PRO A 236 -7.40 13.36 -3.02
N THR A 237 -6.95 12.40 -3.81
CA THR A 237 -5.60 12.39 -4.40
C THR A 237 -5.32 13.67 -5.18
N HIS A 238 -6.29 14.13 -5.98
CA HIS A 238 -6.15 15.38 -6.75
C HIS A 238 -5.91 16.59 -5.84
N ASP A 239 -6.69 16.71 -4.77
CA ASP A 239 -6.64 17.88 -3.86
C ASP A 239 -5.36 17.90 -3.04
N VAL A 240 -4.94 16.74 -2.52
CA VAL A 240 -3.67 16.60 -1.79
C VAL A 240 -2.49 16.99 -2.68
N PHE A 241 -2.40 16.47 -3.92
CA PHE A 241 -1.26 16.75 -4.81
C PHE A 241 -1.28 18.17 -5.41
N THR A 242 -2.45 18.78 -5.54
CA THR A 242 -2.55 20.18 -5.97
C THR A 242 -2.21 21.15 -4.83
N ASN A 243 -2.57 20.83 -3.59
CA ASN A 243 -2.48 21.72 -2.43
C ASN A 243 -1.68 21.11 -1.28
N LEU A 244 -0.50 20.53 -1.60
CA LEU A 244 0.40 19.92 -0.60
C LEU A 244 0.61 20.84 0.60
N SER A 245 0.20 20.39 1.78
CA SER A 245 0.10 21.22 2.98
C SER A 245 1.04 20.79 4.10
N HIS A 246 1.50 19.52 4.09
CA HIS A 246 2.51 19.06 5.04
C HIS A 246 3.91 19.19 4.44
N PRO A 247 4.92 19.73 5.16
CA PRO A 247 6.29 19.89 4.66
C PRO A 247 6.93 18.61 4.13
N TYR A 248 6.63 17.46 4.73
CA TYR A 248 7.11 16.17 4.26
C TYR A 248 6.52 15.79 2.90
N SER A 249 5.21 15.97 2.71
CA SER A 249 4.55 15.71 1.42
C SER A 249 5.12 16.58 0.30
N GLN A 250 5.38 17.85 0.60
CA GLN A 250 6.07 18.78 -0.31
C GLN A 250 7.49 18.31 -0.67
N GLY A 251 8.22 17.81 0.33
CA GLY A 251 9.55 17.24 0.14
C GLY A 251 9.53 16.00 -0.75
N LEU A 252 8.61 15.05 -0.48
CA LEU A 252 8.43 13.86 -1.29
C LEU A 252 8.10 14.20 -2.75
N PHE A 253 7.16 15.13 -2.97
CA PHE A 253 6.77 15.55 -4.31
C PHE A 253 7.92 16.23 -5.06
N SER A 254 8.71 17.06 -4.36
CA SER A 254 9.87 17.74 -4.94
C SER A 254 11.02 16.79 -5.33
N ALA A 255 11.05 15.59 -4.73
CA ALA A 255 12.05 14.56 -5.02
C ALA A 255 11.70 13.72 -6.26
N VAL A 256 10.46 13.81 -6.77
CA VAL A 256 10.04 13.10 -8.00
C VAL A 256 10.69 13.79 -9.21
N PRO A 257 11.45 13.06 -10.05
CA PRO A 257 12.00 13.62 -11.29
C PRO A 257 10.87 14.07 -12.22
N GLN A 258 10.80 15.35 -12.53
CA GLN A 258 9.94 15.86 -13.59
C GLN A 258 10.74 15.83 -14.90
N ILE A 259 10.27 15.04 -15.85
CA ILE A 259 10.82 15.04 -17.21
C ILE A 259 10.22 16.27 -17.92
N ASP A 260 10.95 17.38 -17.84
CA ASP A 260 10.61 18.60 -18.57
C ASP A 260 11.36 18.56 -19.91
N ASP A 261 10.68 18.24 -20.99
CA ASP A 261 11.24 18.08 -22.36
C ASP A 261 11.80 19.39 -22.94
N THR A 262 11.59 20.53 -22.24
CA THR A 262 11.91 21.85 -22.82
C THR A 262 13.18 22.48 -22.31
N LYS A 263 13.79 21.98 -21.23
CA LYS A 263 15.06 22.52 -20.72
C LYS A 263 15.96 21.42 -20.18
N ALA A 264 16.98 21.06 -20.95
CA ALA A 264 18.12 20.26 -20.49
C ALA A 264 18.93 21.00 -19.40
N SER A 265 18.30 21.52 -18.37
CA SER A 265 18.98 22.06 -17.21
C SER A 265 19.25 20.90 -16.25
N ARG A 266 20.51 20.68 -15.91
CA ARG A 266 20.98 19.78 -14.84
C ARG A 266 20.46 20.31 -13.48
N ARG A 267 19.13 20.33 -13.25
CA ARG A 267 18.60 20.61 -11.92
C ARG A 267 18.97 19.44 -11.02
N ARG A 268 19.69 19.74 -9.93
CA ARG A 268 19.88 18.76 -8.86
C ARG A 268 18.50 18.39 -8.32
N LEU A 269 18.23 17.08 -8.21
CA LEU A 269 17.03 16.61 -7.54
C LEU A 269 17.00 17.15 -6.11
N THR A 270 15.88 17.70 -5.72
CA THR A 270 15.67 18.14 -4.34
C THR A 270 15.49 16.90 -3.47
N THR A 271 16.32 16.75 -2.46
CA THR A 271 16.21 15.65 -1.50
C THR A 271 15.67 16.17 -0.17
N ILE A 272 14.93 15.37 0.56
CA ILE A 272 14.55 15.66 1.95
C ILE A 272 15.82 15.49 2.80
N PRO A 273 16.31 16.54 3.50
CA PRO A 273 17.54 16.46 4.29
C PRO A 273 17.38 15.46 5.46
N GLY A 274 18.50 14.90 5.91
CA GLY A 274 18.55 13.95 7.02
C GLY A 274 18.08 12.55 6.65
N THR A 275 18.01 11.67 7.65
CA THR A 275 17.56 10.29 7.53
C THR A 275 16.28 10.08 8.33
N VAL A 276 15.48 9.09 7.93
CA VAL A 276 14.31 8.67 8.73
C VAL A 276 14.83 8.12 10.06
N PRO A 277 14.35 8.63 11.21
CA PRO A 277 14.74 8.08 12.52
C PRO A 277 14.35 6.62 12.66
N GLU A 278 15.13 5.85 13.41
CA GLU A 278 14.70 4.50 13.78
C GLU A 278 13.43 4.55 14.63
N LEU A 279 12.64 3.48 14.59
CA LEU A 279 11.35 3.41 15.31
C LEU A 279 11.49 3.70 16.82
N ALA A 280 12.62 3.30 17.41
CA ALA A 280 12.92 3.52 18.83
C ALA A 280 13.34 4.97 19.15
N ASP A 281 13.74 5.74 18.14
CA ASP A 281 14.26 7.12 18.29
C ASP A 281 13.25 8.18 17.80
N LEU A 282 12.04 7.77 17.46
CA LEU A 282 11.01 8.71 17.03
C LEU A 282 10.66 9.69 18.15
N PRO A 283 10.62 11.01 17.88
CA PRO A 283 10.35 12.02 18.88
C PRO A 283 8.92 11.93 19.43
N ALA A 284 8.72 12.47 20.62
CA ALA A 284 7.41 12.52 21.29
C ALA A 284 6.42 13.45 20.57
N GLY A 285 6.92 14.51 19.93
CA GLY A 285 6.12 15.49 19.18
C GLY A 285 5.89 15.07 17.73
N CYS A 286 5.96 16.05 16.81
CA CYS A 286 5.89 15.81 15.39
C CYS A 286 7.02 14.86 14.95
N THR A 287 6.68 13.72 14.34
CA THR A 287 7.67 12.72 13.91
C THR A 287 8.64 13.25 12.86
N PHE A 288 8.23 14.27 12.09
CA PHE A 288 9.07 14.91 11.06
C PHE A 288 9.90 16.09 11.56
N GLN A 289 9.81 16.49 12.84
CA GLN A 289 10.42 17.73 13.37
C GLN A 289 11.92 17.87 13.11
N GLU A 290 12.69 16.78 13.11
CA GLU A 290 14.15 16.84 12.93
C GLU A 290 14.57 17.13 11.49
N ARG A 291 13.69 16.89 10.52
CA ARG A 291 13.91 17.08 9.08
C ARG A 291 13.10 18.27 8.52
N CYS A 292 12.26 18.88 9.37
CA CYS A 292 11.33 19.92 8.96
C CYS A 292 11.99 21.29 8.93
N THR A 293 11.95 21.98 7.79
CA THR A 293 12.45 23.34 7.64
C THR A 293 11.59 24.41 8.34
N TYR A 294 10.36 24.03 8.75
CA TYR A 294 9.40 24.91 9.43
C TYR A 294 9.23 24.55 10.91
N VAL A 295 10.13 23.75 11.49
CA VAL A 295 10.02 23.33 12.88
C VAL A 295 10.06 24.52 13.84
N THR A 296 9.15 24.48 14.84
CA THR A 296 9.14 25.42 15.96
C THR A 296 9.14 24.64 17.27
N ASP A 297 9.34 25.31 18.40
CA ASP A 297 9.31 24.67 19.72
C ASP A 297 7.95 24.01 20.02
N ALA A 298 6.85 24.54 19.46
CA ALA A 298 5.53 23.96 19.58
C ALA A 298 5.41 22.57 18.95
N CYS A 299 6.28 22.21 17.99
CA CYS A 299 6.28 20.88 17.34
C CYS A 299 6.90 19.78 18.19
N ARG A 300 7.53 20.11 19.34
CA ARG A 300 8.34 19.17 20.12
C ARG A 300 7.58 18.38 21.18
N PRO A 301 6.61 18.97 21.96
CA PRO A 301 6.07 18.34 23.15
C PRO A 301 5.04 17.23 22.84
N SER A 302 4.25 17.35 21.77
CA SER A 302 3.18 16.41 21.43
C SER A 302 2.96 16.32 19.94
N PRO A 303 2.40 15.20 19.43
CA PRO A 303 2.01 15.07 18.03
C PRO A 303 1.03 16.20 17.64
N PRO A 304 1.18 16.79 16.44
CA PRO A 304 0.27 17.82 15.97
C PRO A 304 -1.14 17.25 15.79
N PRO A 305 -2.20 18.02 16.10
CA PRO A 305 -3.56 17.61 15.83
C PRO A 305 -3.79 17.49 14.32
N VAL A 306 -4.74 16.64 13.93
CA VAL A 306 -5.21 16.57 12.56
C VAL A 306 -6.20 17.71 12.32
N VAL A 307 -5.97 18.51 11.30
CA VAL A 307 -6.81 19.64 10.91
C VAL A 307 -7.32 19.40 9.48
N GLU A 308 -8.61 19.57 9.27
CA GLU A 308 -9.20 19.57 7.93
C GLU A 308 -8.96 20.95 7.29
N VAL A 309 -8.24 20.96 6.16
CA VAL A 309 -7.83 22.19 5.46
C VAL A 309 -8.65 22.47 4.21
N ALA A 310 -9.36 21.47 3.72
CA ALA A 310 -10.39 21.51 2.70
C ALA A 310 -11.28 20.26 2.88
N GLU A 311 -12.40 20.16 2.17
CA GLU A 311 -13.32 19.02 2.26
C GLU A 311 -12.58 17.69 2.07
N GLY A 312 -12.54 16.86 3.12
CA GLY A 312 -11.84 15.58 3.15
C GLY A 312 -10.31 15.67 3.17
N HIS A 313 -9.69 16.85 3.02
CA HIS A 313 -8.24 17.03 3.04
C HIS A 313 -7.75 17.33 4.46
N ASN A 314 -7.08 16.38 5.08
CA ASN A 314 -6.63 16.39 6.46
C ASN A 314 -5.11 16.46 6.56
N VAL A 315 -4.60 17.27 7.49
CA VAL A 315 -3.16 17.52 7.68
C VAL A 315 -2.81 17.50 9.16
N ALA A 316 -1.77 16.79 9.55
CA ALA A 316 -1.23 16.77 10.92
C ALA A 316 0.02 17.67 11.02
N CYS A 317 -0.14 18.98 11.02
CA CYS A 317 0.94 19.95 11.08
C CYS A 317 0.52 21.22 11.84
N LEU A 318 1.45 21.82 12.61
CA LEU A 318 1.25 23.12 13.25
C LEU A 318 1.65 24.31 12.37
N GLN A 319 2.35 24.06 11.24
CA GLN A 319 2.92 25.09 10.38
C GLN A 319 2.33 25.07 8.96
N ILE A 320 1.04 24.74 8.85
CA ILE A 320 0.34 24.56 7.56
C ILE A 320 0.44 25.82 6.70
N GLU A 321 0.13 26.99 7.26
CA GLU A 321 0.13 28.28 6.52
C GLU A 321 1.52 28.62 5.99
N ALA A 322 2.57 28.48 6.80
CA ALA A 322 3.94 28.73 6.40
C ALA A 322 4.39 27.77 5.28
N ALA A 323 4.02 26.48 5.40
CA ALA A 323 4.34 25.47 4.40
C ALA A 323 3.62 25.74 3.07
N ARG A 324 2.32 26.09 3.10
CA ARG A 324 1.53 26.42 1.91
C ARG A 324 2.03 27.68 1.21
N ALA A 325 2.31 28.75 1.97
CA ALA A 325 2.82 29.99 1.41
C ALA A 325 4.14 29.78 0.66
N ALA A 326 5.06 29.02 1.24
CA ALA A 326 6.32 28.70 0.61
C ALA A 326 6.17 27.75 -0.60
N TRP A 327 5.19 26.87 -0.59
CA TRP A 327 4.88 26.00 -1.72
C TRP A 327 4.30 26.77 -2.91
N ALA A 328 3.36 27.68 -2.66
CA ALA A 328 2.76 28.52 -3.68
C ALA A 328 3.74 29.52 -4.34
N ALA A 329 4.87 29.83 -3.68
CA ALA A 329 5.90 30.74 -4.17
C ALA A 329 6.95 30.05 -5.08
N ARG A 330 6.86 28.75 -5.36
CA ARG A 330 7.76 27.97 -6.23
C ARG A 330 7.34 28.00 -7.68
#